data_dd745b01d6405a96c675c8a3ebcd0566
#
_entry.id   dd745b01d6405a96c675c8a3ebcd0566
#
_cell.length_a   1.000
_cell.length_b   1.000
_cell.length_c   1.000
_cell.angle_alpha   90.00
_cell.angle_beta   90.00
_cell.angle_gamma   90.00
#
_symmetry.space_group_name_H-M   'P 1'
#
loop_
_entity.id
_entity.type
_entity.pdbx_description
1 polymer ?
#
loop_
_entity_poly.entity_id
_entity_poly.type
_entity_poly.pdbx_seq_one_letter_code
_entity_poly.pdbx_strand_id
1 'polypeptide(L)'
;MKNSRASYRYKVPLWNGAAGEVASFATAFSFRITPDKDKDSPPQQPGGRMAFFLGHHPSVDVPRSSAGGGPAIVTVGFDAFLNHVGIDISSVNSTAPAHTTATWPGKNLTTSSVMEATVKYHNDSRTLAVALLIDGALYQANATVGLSRILPEEVAVGFSAA
;
A
#
# COMPACT_ATOMS: atom_id res chain seq x y z
N MET A 1 9.54 16.68 3.67
CA MET A 1 9.36 15.26 4.04
C MET A 1 10.36 14.43 3.26
N LYS A 2 11.07 13.52 3.94
CA LYS A 2 11.97 12.57 3.27
C LYS A 2 11.16 11.33 2.92
N ASN A 3 11.01 11.05 1.64
CA ASN A 3 10.41 9.80 1.19
C ASN A 3 11.44 8.69 1.33
N SER A 4 11.05 7.60 1.95
CA SER A 4 11.88 6.41 2.13
C SER A 4 11.18 5.22 1.50
N ARG A 5 11.97 4.34 0.87
CA ARG A 5 11.44 3.10 0.30
C ARG A 5 12.41 1.95 0.63
N ALA A 6 11.83 0.82 0.98
CA ALA A 6 12.55 -0.43 1.17
C ALA A 6 11.80 -1.53 0.41
N SER A 7 12.50 -2.28 -0.43
CA SER A 7 11.91 -3.39 -1.17
C SER A 7 12.69 -4.67 -0.94
N TYR A 8 11.99 -5.78 -1.07
CA TYR A 8 12.61 -7.09 -1.11
C TYR A 8 13.58 -7.17 -2.29
N ARG A 9 14.72 -7.77 -2.07
CA ARG A 9 15.83 -7.79 -3.04
C ARG A 9 15.48 -8.50 -4.34
N TYR A 10 14.67 -9.56 -4.24
CA TYR A 10 14.37 -10.42 -5.37
C TYR A 10 12.98 -10.12 -5.92
N LYS A 11 12.82 -10.40 -7.22
CA LYS A 11 11.51 -10.40 -7.87
C LYS A 11 10.61 -11.47 -7.24
N VAL A 12 9.35 -11.14 -7.08
CA VAL A 12 8.34 -12.07 -6.58
C VAL A 12 7.43 -12.45 -7.75
N PRO A 13 7.33 -13.74 -8.10
CA PRO A 13 6.38 -14.20 -9.11
C PRO A 13 4.95 -13.93 -8.66
N LEU A 14 4.18 -13.22 -9.47
CA LEU A 14 2.79 -12.89 -9.20
C LEU A 14 1.83 -13.67 -10.08
N TRP A 15 2.16 -13.82 -11.36
CA TRP A 15 1.34 -14.57 -12.30
C TRP A 15 2.20 -15.13 -13.45
N ASN A 16 1.64 -16.08 -14.18
CA ASN A 16 2.28 -16.73 -15.31
C ASN A 16 1.32 -16.76 -16.50
N GLY A 17 1.63 -15.97 -17.53
CA GLY A 17 0.77 -15.86 -18.72
C GLY A 17 0.71 -17.14 -19.54
N ALA A 18 1.78 -17.94 -19.59
CA ALA A 18 1.81 -19.18 -20.32
C ALA A 18 0.93 -20.27 -19.65
N ALA A 19 0.90 -20.32 -18.32
CA ALA A 19 0.05 -21.24 -17.56
C ALA A 19 -1.35 -20.70 -17.26
N GLY A 20 -1.58 -19.40 -17.43
CA GLY A 20 -2.82 -18.73 -17.05
C GLY A 20 -3.04 -18.65 -15.53
N GLU A 21 -1.97 -18.81 -14.75
CA GLU A 21 -2.05 -18.86 -13.29
C GLU A 21 -1.76 -17.48 -12.67
N VAL A 22 -2.52 -17.13 -11.64
CA VAL A 22 -2.31 -15.96 -10.80
C VAL A 22 -2.17 -16.40 -9.36
N ALA A 23 -1.14 -15.92 -8.65
CA ALA A 23 -0.92 -16.29 -7.26
C ALA A 23 -1.95 -15.64 -6.34
N SER A 24 -2.42 -16.42 -5.37
CA SER A 24 -2.98 -15.86 -4.13
C SER A 24 -1.85 -15.71 -3.13
N PHE A 25 -1.89 -14.68 -2.30
CA PHE A 25 -0.86 -14.45 -1.30
C PHE A 25 -1.43 -13.84 -0.02
N ALA A 26 -0.66 -13.95 1.04
CA ALA A 26 -0.90 -13.25 2.30
C ALA A 26 0.44 -12.76 2.85
N THR A 27 0.44 -11.55 3.40
CA THR A 27 1.55 -11.00 4.14
C THR A 27 1.07 -10.34 5.42
N ALA A 28 1.86 -10.41 6.47
CA ALA A 28 1.58 -9.76 7.74
C ALA A 28 2.83 -8.99 8.19
N PHE A 29 2.61 -7.83 8.77
CA PHE A 29 3.68 -6.98 9.28
C PHE A 29 3.19 -6.12 10.43
N SER A 30 4.13 -5.68 11.26
CA SER A 30 3.86 -4.77 12.37
C SER A 30 4.59 -3.47 12.15
N PHE A 31 3.97 -2.37 12.51
CA PHE A 31 4.56 -1.04 12.36
C PHE A 31 4.04 -0.06 13.39
N ARG A 32 4.70 1.09 13.47
CA ARG A 32 4.28 2.24 14.27
C ARG A 32 4.49 3.51 13.46
N ILE A 33 3.52 4.40 13.50
CA ILE A 33 3.68 5.75 12.99
C ILE A 33 3.86 6.68 14.18
N THR A 34 5.05 7.26 14.30
CA THR A 34 5.38 8.19 15.39
C THR A 34 5.32 9.62 14.86
N PRO A 35 4.62 10.52 15.54
CA PRO A 35 4.62 11.93 15.16
C PRO A 35 6.05 12.49 15.20
N ASP A 36 6.40 13.28 14.21
CA ASP A 36 7.63 14.06 14.26
C ASP A 36 7.54 15.08 15.41
N LYS A 37 8.51 15.06 16.30
CA LYS A 37 8.57 15.93 17.46
C LYS A 37 9.42 17.18 17.23
N ASP A 38 9.65 17.56 15.98
CA ASP A 38 10.36 18.80 15.68
C ASP A 38 9.57 19.99 16.27
N LYS A 39 10.18 20.60 17.29
CA LYS A 39 9.58 21.69 18.09
C LYS A 39 9.30 22.96 17.28
N ASP A 40 9.80 23.03 16.05
CA ASP A 40 9.67 24.19 15.16
C ASP A 40 8.59 24.02 14.08
N SER A 41 7.93 22.88 14.03
CA SER A 41 6.79 22.69 13.14
C SER A 41 5.49 23.15 13.84
N PRO A 42 4.62 23.85 13.12
CA PRO A 42 3.34 24.25 13.71
C PRO A 42 2.56 23.03 14.20
N PRO A 43 1.83 23.12 15.32
CA PRO A 43 1.22 21.98 16.03
C PRO A 43 0.11 21.26 15.26
N GLN A 44 -0.02 21.44 13.96
CA GLN A 44 -1.21 21.09 13.20
C GLN A 44 -1.08 19.86 12.29
N GLN A 45 0.07 19.18 12.21
CA GLN A 45 0.16 17.99 11.35
C GLN A 45 1.02 16.87 11.95
N PRO A 46 0.49 16.08 12.89
CA PRO A 46 1.09 14.81 13.20
C PRO A 46 0.74 13.85 12.05
N GLY A 47 1.52 13.80 10.99
CA GLY A 47 1.21 12.95 9.85
C GLY A 47 2.44 12.26 9.34
N GLY A 48 2.43 10.95 9.38
CA GLY A 48 3.28 10.08 8.60
C GLY A 48 2.40 9.21 7.72
N ARG A 49 2.94 8.79 6.62
CA ARG A 49 2.32 7.81 5.73
C ARG A 49 3.22 6.61 5.59
N MET A 50 2.63 5.45 5.64
CA MET A 50 3.30 4.20 5.31
C MET A 50 2.46 3.47 4.28
N ALA A 51 3.09 2.79 3.33
CA ALA A 51 2.40 1.93 2.39
C ALA A 51 3.18 0.63 2.16
N PHE A 52 2.44 -0.47 2.10
CA PHE A 52 2.87 -1.70 1.46
C PHE A 52 2.61 -1.57 -0.04
N PHE A 53 3.52 -2.01 -0.89
CA PHE A 53 3.34 -1.90 -2.34
C PHE A 53 3.75 -3.15 -3.12
N LEU A 54 3.09 -3.31 -4.26
CA LEU A 54 3.46 -4.19 -5.35
C LEU A 54 3.69 -3.32 -6.60
N GLY A 55 4.83 -3.47 -7.25
CA GLY A 55 5.18 -2.64 -8.40
C GLY A 55 6.20 -3.26 -9.33
N HIS A 56 6.72 -2.50 -10.26
CA HIS A 56 7.77 -2.95 -11.14
C HIS A 56 9.08 -3.21 -10.39
N HIS A 57 9.83 -4.21 -10.84
CA HIS A 57 11.17 -4.49 -10.35
C HIS A 57 12.21 -4.04 -11.41
N PRO A 58 13.31 -3.39 -11.02
CA PRO A 58 13.60 -2.88 -9.68
C PRO A 58 12.66 -1.77 -9.25
N SER A 59 12.42 -1.68 -7.94
CA SER A 59 11.63 -0.60 -7.37
C SER A 59 12.43 0.70 -7.42
N VAL A 60 12.10 1.58 -8.36
CA VAL A 60 12.70 2.91 -8.46
C VAL A 60 11.71 3.97 -7.99
N ASP A 61 12.21 5.00 -7.32
CA ASP A 61 11.41 6.19 -7.07
C ASP A 61 11.18 6.90 -8.40
N VAL A 62 10.01 6.69 -8.97
CA VAL A 62 9.59 7.46 -10.13
C VAL A 62 8.99 8.75 -9.58
N PRO A 63 9.58 9.91 -9.89
CA PRO A 63 8.95 11.18 -9.58
C PRO A 63 7.54 11.15 -10.17
N ARG A 64 6.54 11.49 -9.38
CA ARG A 64 5.18 11.71 -9.89
C ARG A 64 5.27 12.85 -10.89
N SER A 65 5.39 12.53 -12.17
CA SER A 65 5.20 13.54 -13.19
C SER A 65 3.72 13.93 -13.16
N SER A 66 3.46 15.20 -13.15
CA SER A 66 2.11 15.78 -13.25
C SER A 66 1.35 15.35 -14.53
N ALA A 67 1.96 14.55 -15.38
CA ALA A 67 1.44 14.05 -16.65
C ALA A 67 1.00 12.56 -16.62
N GLY A 68 0.89 11.92 -15.46
CA GLY A 68 0.26 10.60 -15.34
C GLY A 68 1.01 9.39 -15.93
N GLY A 69 2.31 9.48 -16.17
CA GLY A 69 3.08 8.46 -16.90
C GLY A 69 4.09 7.70 -16.06
N GLY A 70 3.70 7.11 -14.94
CA GLY A 70 4.57 6.23 -14.15
C GLY A 70 4.21 4.75 -14.29
N PRO A 71 5.12 3.80 -13.93
CA PRO A 71 4.79 2.37 -13.94
C PRO A 71 3.65 2.07 -12.98
N ALA A 72 2.83 1.07 -13.34
CA ALA A 72 1.71 0.65 -12.52
C ALA A 72 2.16 0.19 -11.13
N ILE A 73 1.43 0.59 -10.12
CA ILE A 73 1.68 0.24 -8.72
C ILE A 73 0.36 0.01 -8.00
N VAL A 74 0.34 -0.99 -7.14
CA VAL A 74 -0.75 -1.25 -6.21
C VAL A 74 -0.24 -1.02 -4.80
N THR A 75 -0.90 -0.16 -4.04
CA THR A 75 -0.50 0.18 -2.68
C THR A 75 -1.62 -0.06 -1.67
N VAL A 76 -1.23 -0.52 -0.49
CA VAL A 76 -2.06 -0.50 0.71
C VAL A 76 -1.47 0.56 1.62
N GLY A 77 -2.15 1.69 1.73
CA GLY A 77 -1.69 2.88 2.43
C GLY A 77 -2.28 3.02 3.83
N PHE A 78 -1.43 3.43 4.77
CA PHE A 78 -1.78 3.78 6.15
C PHE A 78 -1.43 5.26 6.34
N ASP A 79 -2.42 6.12 6.27
CA ASP A 79 -2.25 7.57 6.30
C ASP A 79 -2.69 8.11 7.66
N ALA A 80 -1.73 8.49 8.48
CA ALA A 80 -2.01 9.04 9.80
C ALA A 80 -2.51 10.49 9.73
N PHE A 81 -2.24 11.21 8.65
CA PHE A 81 -2.74 12.58 8.47
C PHE A 81 -4.25 12.60 8.22
N LEU A 82 -4.71 11.74 7.30
CA LEU A 82 -6.14 11.57 7.02
C LEU A 82 -6.81 10.56 7.96
N ASN A 83 -6.00 9.88 8.78
CA ASN A 83 -6.44 8.80 9.66
C ASN A 83 -7.24 7.73 8.91
N HIS A 84 -6.71 7.25 7.78
CA HIS A 84 -7.38 6.23 6.98
C HIS A 84 -6.43 5.11 6.51
N VAL A 85 -7.04 3.98 6.21
CA VAL A 85 -6.40 2.83 5.56
C VAL A 85 -7.03 2.70 4.18
N GLY A 86 -6.22 2.68 3.13
CA GLY A 86 -6.71 2.69 1.75
C GLY A 86 -5.98 1.73 0.84
N ILE A 87 -6.66 1.29 -0.21
CA ILE A 87 -6.10 0.51 -1.31
C ILE A 87 -6.15 1.41 -2.55
N ASP A 88 -4.98 1.75 -3.05
CA ASP A 88 -4.81 2.60 -4.24
C ASP A 88 -4.20 1.80 -5.37
N ILE A 89 -4.79 1.95 -6.55
CA ILE A 89 -4.34 1.30 -7.77
C ILE A 89 -4.04 2.38 -8.79
N SER A 90 -2.80 2.49 -9.20
CA SER A 90 -2.41 3.37 -10.32
C SER A 90 -1.93 2.54 -11.49
N SER A 91 -2.41 2.84 -12.69
CA SER A 91 -1.95 2.22 -13.92
C SER A 91 -1.57 3.26 -14.96
N VAL A 92 -0.60 2.94 -15.81
CA VAL A 92 -0.09 3.83 -16.88
C VAL A 92 -1.18 4.20 -17.90
N ASN A 93 -2.18 3.35 -18.07
CA ASN A 93 -3.26 3.53 -19.04
C ASN A 93 -4.58 3.95 -18.37
N SER A 94 -4.54 4.59 -17.23
CA SER A 94 -5.78 4.93 -16.52
C SER A 94 -6.50 6.11 -17.16
N THR A 95 -7.33 5.82 -18.16
CA THR A 95 -8.55 6.58 -18.37
C THR A 95 -9.62 6.23 -17.32
N ALA A 96 -9.36 5.24 -16.46
CA ALA A 96 -10.18 4.87 -15.34
C ALA A 96 -9.70 5.54 -14.05
N PRO A 97 -10.60 6.06 -13.21
CA PRO A 97 -10.23 6.65 -11.94
C PRO A 97 -9.49 5.61 -11.07
N ALA A 98 -8.47 6.06 -10.35
CA ALA A 98 -7.83 5.25 -9.33
C ALA A 98 -8.91 4.74 -8.36
N HIS A 99 -9.06 3.42 -8.27
CA HIS A 99 -10.00 2.83 -7.32
C HIS A 99 -9.38 2.94 -5.93
N THR A 100 -9.83 3.91 -5.17
CA THR A 100 -9.48 4.04 -3.76
C THR A 100 -10.62 3.45 -2.95
N THR A 101 -10.36 2.33 -2.29
CA THR A 101 -11.23 1.82 -1.23
C THR A 101 -10.57 2.14 0.10
N ALA A 102 -11.28 2.81 0.98
CA ALA A 102 -10.72 3.24 2.25
C ALA A 102 -11.66 2.92 3.42
N THR A 103 -11.06 2.74 4.58
CA THR A 103 -11.76 2.70 5.87
C THR A 103 -11.12 3.70 6.81
N TRP A 104 -11.94 4.29 7.69
CA TRP A 104 -11.49 5.28 8.67
C TRP A 104 -11.55 4.64 10.06
N PRO A 105 -10.38 4.29 10.63
CA PRO A 105 -10.33 3.83 12.00
C PRO A 105 -10.86 4.87 12.97
N GLY A 106 -11.64 4.46 13.95
CA GLY A 106 -12.04 5.31 15.07
C GLY A 106 -10.88 5.64 16.02
N LYS A 107 -9.76 4.91 15.89
CA LYS A 107 -8.52 5.13 16.62
C LYS A 107 -7.49 5.83 15.75
N ASN A 108 -6.70 6.70 16.35
CA ASN A 108 -5.66 7.44 15.65
C ASN A 108 -4.52 6.50 15.23
N LEU A 109 -4.08 6.59 13.98
CA LEU A 109 -2.92 5.86 13.46
C LEU A 109 -1.58 6.37 14.01
N THR A 110 -1.51 7.62 14.51
CA THR A 110 -0.38 8.12 15.29
C THR A 110 -0.53 7.69 16.76
N THR A 111 -0.20 6.48 17.04
CA THR A 111 -0.26 5.93 18.41
C THR A 111 1.12 5.49 18.89
N SER A 112 1.29 5.42 20.19
CA SER A 112 2.48 4.79 20.78
C SER A 112 2.47 3.27 20.65
N SER A 113 1.31 2.69 20.33
CA SER A 113 1.13 1.24 20.18
C SER A 113 1.64 0.75 18.83
N VAL A 114 2.06 -0.51 18.80
CA VAL A 114 2.36 -1.22 17.57
C VAL A 114 1.04 -1.64 16.93
N MET A 115 0.91 -1.35 15.64
CA MET A 115 -0.21 -1.80 14.81
C MET A 115 0.21 -3.04 14.03
N GLU A 116 -0.74 -3.95 13.81
CA GLU A 116 -0.54 -5.16 13.03
C GLU A 116 -1.42 -5.12 11.79
N ALA A 117 -0.82 -5.28 10.63
CA ALA A 117 -1.53 -5.32 9.36
C ALA A 117 -1.37 -6.67 8.67
N THR A 118 -2.43 -7.12 8.02
CA THR A 118 -2.44 -8.28 7.14
C THR A 118 -3.00 -7.86 5.79
N VAL A 119 -2.27 -8.17 4.73
CA VAL A 119 -2.70 -7.96 3.34
C VAL A 119 -2.84 -9.30 2.67
N LYS A 120 -4.02 -9.57 2.10
CA LYS A 120 -4.33 -10.84 1.42
C LYS A 120 -4.89 -10.57 0.03
N TYR A 121 -4.46 -11.39 -0.91
CA TYR A 121 -5.04 -11.43 -2.24
C TYR A 121 -5.57 -12.83 -2.54
N HIS A 122 -6.83 -12.89 -2.94
CA HIS A 122 -7.50 -14.12 -3.40
C HIS A 122 -7.71 -14.03 -4.91
N ASN A 123 -7.04 -14.88 -5.65
CA ASN A 123 -7.07 -14.83 -7.10
C ASN A 123 -8.46 -15.20 -7.66
N ASP A 124 -9.17 -16.14 -7.06
CA ASP A 124 -10.49 -16.61 -7.52
C ASP A 124 -11.53 -15.48 -7.51
N SER A 125 -11.56 -14.70 -6.44
CA SER A 125 -12.44 -13.54 -6.28
C SER A 125 -11.82 -12.23 -6.77
N ARG A 126 -10.52 -12.23 -7.11
CA ARG A 126 -9.73 -11.04 -7.43
C ARG A 126 -9.81 -9.97 -6.33
N THR A 127 -9.87 -10.40 -5.09
CA THR A 127 -10.05 -9.51 -3.95
C THR A 127 -8.72 -9.27 -3.25
N LEU A 128 -8.31 -8.01 -3.18
CA LEU A 128 -7.23 -7.52 -2.33
C LEU A 128 -7.87 -6.97 -1.05
N ALA A 129 -7.50 -7.53 0.09
CA ALA A 129 -8.04 -7.17 1.38
C ALA A 129 -6.93 -6.76 2.35
N VAL A 130 -7.17 -5.74 3.13
CA VAL A 130 -6.32 -5.32 4.24
C VAL A 130 -7.10 -5.38 5.54
N ALA A 131 -6.47 -5.89 6.58
CA ALA A 131 -6.94 -5.86 7.95
C ALA A 131 -5.90 -5.17 8.83
N LEU A 132 -6.31 -4.19 9.62
CA LEU A 132 -5.46 -3.45 10.55
C LEU A 132 -5.99 -3.63 11.98
N LEU A 133 -5.13 -4.11 12.86
CA LEU A 133 -5.41 -4.25 14.27
C LEU A 133 -4.72 -3.13 15.06
N ILE A 134 -5.51 -2.33 15.78
CA ILE A 134 -5.05 -1.24 16.63
C ILE A 134 -5.67 -1.43 18.03
N ASP A 135 -4.87 -1.68 19.06
CA ASP A 135 -5.34 -1.82 20.44
C ASP A 135 -6.57 -2.75 20.57
N GLY A 136 -6.53 -3.89 19.91
CA GLY A 136 -7.62 -4.88 19.91
C GLY A 136 -8.82 -4.56 19.01
N ALA A 137 -8.84 -3.41 18.34
CA ALA A 137 -9.87 -3.05 17.37
C ALA A 137 -9.41 -3.39 15.94
N LEU A 138 -10.28 -4.07 15.18
CA LEU A 138 -10.00 -4.50 13.80
C LEU A 138 -10.70 -3.59 12.81
N TYR A 139 -9.93 -3.09 11.84
CA TYR A 139 -10.41 -2.29 10.72
C TYR A 139 -10.06 -2.98 9.41
N GLN A 140 -10.99 -3.01 8.47
CA GLN A 140 -10.82 -3.74 7.21
C GLN A 140 -11.23 -2.88 6.01
N ALA A 141 -10.48 -3.05 4.92
CA ALA A 141 -10.86 -2.55 3.61
C ALA A 141 -10.56 -3.63 2.56
N ASN A 142 -11.32 -3.65 1.47
CA ASN A 142 -11.07 -4.55 0.37
C ASN A 142 -11.41 -3.88 -0.97
N ALA A 143 -10.77 -4.37 -2.02
CA ALA A 143 -11.01 -3.92 -3.38
C ALA A 143 -10.94 -5.12 -4.33
N THR A 144 -11.79 -5.10 -5.37
CA THR A 144 -11.70 -6.06 -6.46
C THR A 144 -10.69 -5.55 -7.48
N VAL A 145 -9.62 -6.30 -7.72
CA VAL A 145 -8.54 -5.92 -8.61
C VAL A 145 -7.96 -7.12 -9.35
N GLY A 146 -7.89 -7.03 -10.67
CA GLY A 146 -7.19 -8.02 -11.50
C GLY A 146 -5.71 -7.72 -11.57
N LEU A 147 -4.89 -8.24 -10.65
CA LEU A 147 -3.46 -7.92 -10.56
C LEU A 147 -2.70 -8.25 -11.84
N SER A 148 -3.02 -9.34 -12.53
CA SER A 148 -2.39 -9.71 -13.80
C SER A 148 -2.65 -8.74 -14.96
N ARG A 149 -3.67 -7.90 -14.85
CA ARG A 149 -3.99 -6.86 -15.84
C ARG A 149 -3.25 -5.56 -15.59
N ILE A 150 -2.72 -5.37 -14.40
CA ILE A 150 -2.14 -4.11 -13.92
C ILE A 150 -0.64 -4.25 -13.75
N LEU A 151 -0.18 -5.36 -13.17
CA LEU A 151 1.19 -5.59 -12.78
C LEU A 151 1.87 -6.61 -13.70
N PRO A 152 3.20 -6.55 -13.86
CA PRO A 152 3.96 -7.58 -14.59
C PRO A 152 3.93 -8.92 -13.89
N GLU A 153 4.38 -9.98 -14.57
CA GLU A 153 4.44 -11.35 -14.04
C GLU A 153 5.30 -11.45 -12.78
N GLU A 154 6.38 -10.68 -12.73
CA GLU A 154 7.29 -10.59 -11.58
C GLU A 154 7.31 -9.17 -11.04
N VAL A 155 7.10 -9.02 -9.75
CA VAL A 155 6.95 -7.73 -9.09
C VAL A 155 8.01 -7.48 -8.03
N ALA A 156 8.25 -6.19 -7.74
CA ALA A 156 8.87 -5.75 -6.51
C ALA A 156 7.81 -5.67 -5.41
N VAL A 157 8.18 -6.10 -4.22
CA VAL A 157 7.36 -6.01 -3.01
C VAL A 157 8.12 -5.21 -1.97
N GLY A 158 7.44 -4.29 -1.29
CA GLY A 158 8.13 -3.48 -0.29
C GLY A 158 7.23 -2.52 0.46
N PHE A 159 7.92 -1.60 1.14
CA PHE A 159 7.31 -0.55 1.94
C PHE A 159 7.83 0.81 1.52
N SER A 160 6.97 1.81 1.59
CA SER A 160 7.35 3.22 1.47
C SER A 160 6.84 4.00 2.67
N ALA A 161 7.56 5.06 3.04
CA ALA A 161 7.17 5.98 4.10
C ALA A 161 7.44 7.43 3.67
N ALA A 162 6.60 8.35 4.14
CA ALA A 162 6.69 9.78 3.89
C ALA A 162 6.24 10.59 5.10
#